data_bae40b6045e830788c289ef9db69e18e
#
_entry.id   bae40b6045e830788c289ef9db69e18e
#
_cell.length_a   1.000
_cell.length_b   1.000
_cell.length_c   1.000
_cell.angle_alpha   90.00
_cell.angle_beta   90.00
_cell.angle_gamma   90.00
#
_symmetry.space_group_name_H-M   'P 1'
#
loop_
_entity.id
_entity.type
_entity.pdbx_description
1 polymer ?
#
loop_
_entity_poly.entity_id
_entity_poly.type
_entity_poly.pdbx_seq_one_letter_code
_entity_poly.pdbx_strand_id
1 'polypeptide(L)'
;MFMAFLMKTHPLPGWEDKVTTLLAIVVGAAAFGNALGSVAGAVVRALAPRVVILACLLADTAAVVVAAVHFDLMTAVIVGLVAGLGQALGKLALDTLIQDHLAEAVRTSAFARSETVLQLAWVLGGIFACIIPTDATIGMYAAAVVLLTWTALVVAWNAGRGPRLTSWGRGPRT
;
A
#
# COMPACT_ATOMS: atom_id res chain seq x y z
N MET A 1 7.41 6.21 6.90
CA MET A 1 7.90 7.44 7.56
C MET A 1 7.56 7.48 9.04
N PHE A 2 6.30 7.39 9.46
CA PHE A 2 5.89 7.43 10.87
C PHE A 2 6.64 6.41 11.73
N MET A 3 6.71 5.15 11.33
CA MET A 3 7.44 4.08 12.03
C MET A 3 8.92 4.42 12.29
N ALA A 4 9.59 4.96 11.28
CA ALA A 4 11.01 5.34 11.43
C ALA A 4 11.17 6.51 12.42
N PHE A 5 10.25 7.47 12.38
CA PHE A 5 10.25 8.60 13.31
C PHE A 5 9.92 8.16 14.74
N LEU A 6 8.91 7.31 14.88
CA LEU A 6 8.51 6.71 16.15
C LEU A 6 9.67 5.93 16.81
N MET A 7 10.32 5.05 16.06
CA MET A 7 11.42 4.24 16.59
C MET A 7 12.65 5.05 16.94
N LYS A 8 12.82 6.24 16.32
CA LYS A 8 13.89 7.17 16.67
C LYS A 8 13.62 7.91 17.97
N THR A 9 12.37 8.30 18.22
CA THR A 9 11.97 9.08 19.40
C THR A 9 11.61 8.21 20.60
N HIS A 10 10.99 7.08 20.34
CA HIS A 10 10.57 6.09 21.33
C HIS A 10 10.97 4.69 20.88
N PRO A 11 12.26 4.32 21.08
CA PRO A 11 12.75 2.98 20.71
C PRO A 11 11.99 1.90 21.47
N LEU A 12 11.91 0.71 20.87
CA LEU A 12 11.29 -0.43 21.51
C LEU A 12 12.10 -0.86 22.76
N PRO A 13 11.45 -1.38 23.82
CA PRO A 13 12.13 -1.84 25.01
C PRO A 13 13.24 -2.84 24.66
N GLY A 14 14.45 -2.60 25.20
CA GLY A 14 15.65 -3.40 24.93
C GLY A 14 16.40 -3.04 23.65
N TRP A 15 15.98 -2.00 22.91
CA TRP A 15 16.62 -1.52 21.68
C TRP A 15 17.09 -0.06 21.78
N GLU A 16 17.09 0.54 22.97
CA GLU A 16 17.43 1.94 23.24
C GLU A 16 18.81 2.31 22.69
N ASP A 17 19.80 1.43 22.91
CA ASP A 17 21.18 1.63 22.44
C ASP A 17 21.42 1.23 20.98
N LYS A 18 20.42 0.62 20.31
CA LYS A 18 20.53 0.04 18.96
C LYS A 18 19.49 0.58 17.98
N VAL A 19 19.10 1.84 18.14
CA VAL A 19 18.07 2.50 17.30
C VAL A 19 18.40 2.40 15.81
N THR A 20 19.67 2.59 15.44
CA THR A 20 20.10 2.48 14.03
C THR A 20 19.86 1.08 13.46
N THR A 21 20.16 0.03 14.26
CA THR A 21 19.92 -1.37 13.85
C THR A 21 18.42 -1.64 13.73
N LEU A 22 17.62 -1.16 14.68
CA LEU A 22 16.16 -1.25 14.66
C LEU A 22 15.58 -0.63 13.37
N LEU A 23 16.01 0.59 13.04
CA LEU A 23 15.62 1.27 11.80
C LEU A 23 16.05 0.49 10.56
N ALA A 24 17.29 -0.02 10.55
CA ALA A 24 17.81 -0.79 9.44
C ALA A 24 17.00 -2.08 9.19
N ILE A 25 16.56 -2.76 10.25
CA ILE A 25 15.72 -3.97 10.15
C ILE A 25 14.37 -3.61 9.50
N VAL A 26 13.67 -2.59 9.99
CA VAL A 26 12.33 -2.24 9.49
C VAL A 26 12.38 -1.68 8.07
N VAL A 27 13.33 -0.79 7.79
CA VAL A 27 13.52 -0.24 6.42
C VAL A 27 13.99 -1.34 5.47
N GLY A 28 14.89 -2.23 5.94
CA GLY A 28 15.32 -3.40 5.19
C GLY A 28 14.18 -4.35 4.87
N ALA A 29 13.26 -4.60 5.81
CA ALA A 29 12.07 -5.39 5.58
C ALA A 29 11.17 -4.78 4.50
N ALA A 30 10.97 -3.45 4.52
CA ALA A 30 10.21 -2.75 3.49
C ALA A 30 10.88 -2.82 2.12
N ALA A 31 12.20 -2.64 2.06
CA ALA A 31 12.97 -2.76 0.82
C ALA A 31 12.92 -4.20 0.27
N PHE A 32 13.03 -5.20 1.15
CA PHE A 32 12.92 -6.61 0.77
C PHE A 32 11.52 -6.95 0.27
N GLY A 33 10.47 -6.47 0.95
CA GLY A 33 9.09 -6.61 0.50
C GLY A 33 8.86 -6.01 -0.88
N ASN A 34 9.41 -4.81 -1.13
CA ASN A 34 9.33 -4.15 -2.43
C ASN A 34 10.07 -4.95 -3.53
N ALA A 35 11.25 -5.50 -3.22
CA ALA A 35 11.99 -6.37 -4.14
C ALA A 35 11.20 -7.65 -4.47
N LEU A 36 10.63 -8.32 -3.45
CA LEU A 36 9.76 -9.48 -3.63
C LEU A 36 8.53 -9.15 -4.48
N GLY A 37 7.88 -8.01 -4.23
CA GLY A 37 6.73 -7.54 -4.99
C GLY A 37 7.08 -7.29 -6.46
N SER A 38 8.25 -6.74 -6.73
CA SER A 38 8.73 -6.52 -8.12
C SER A 38 8.95 -7.83 -8.86
N VAL A 39 9.54 -8.84 -8.20
CA VAL A 39 9.74 -10.18 -8.77
C VAL A 39 8.39 -10.91 -8.94
N ALA A 40 7.55 -10.90 -7.90
CA ALA A 40 6.24 -11.52 -7.92
C ALA A 40 5.31 -10.89 -8.98
N GLY A 41 5.54 -9.62 -9.31
CA GLY A 41 4.78 -8.89 -10.30
C GLY A 41 4.75 -9.55 -11.67
N ALA A 42 5.82 -10.25 -12.05
CA ALA A 42 5.84 -11.02 -13.29
C ALA A 42 4.81 -12.16 -13.30
N VAL A 43 4.59 -12.79 -12.15
CA VAL A 43 3.61 -13.89 -11.96
C VAL A 43 2.20 -13.32 -11.80
N VAL A 44 2.08 -12.22 -11.09
CA VAL A 44 0.79 -11.57 -10.75
C VAL A 44 0.14 -10.89 -11.97
N ARG A 45 0.88 -10.63 -13.04
CA ARG A 45 0.32 -10.08 -14.30
C ARG A 45 -0.81 -10.92 -14.91
N ALA A 46 -0.89 -12.20 -14.57
CA ALA A 46 -1.99 -13.08 -14.99
C ALA A 46 -3.29 -12.83 -14.20
N LEU A 47 -3.23 -12.13 -13.09
CA LEU A 47 -4.37 -11.81 -12.24
C LEU A 47 -5.00 -10.47 -12.64
N ALA A 48 -6.30 -10.34 -12.42
CA ALA A 48 -6.98 -9.07 -12.65
C ALA A 48 -6.37 -7.97 -11.74
N PRO A 49 -5.91 -6.83 -12.29
CA PRO A 49 -5.22 -5.78 -11.51
C PRO A 49 -6.03 -5.28 -10.31
N ARG A 50 -7.37 -5.26 -10.45
CA ARG A 50 -8.28 -4.86 -9.36
C ARG A 50 -8.22 -5.80 -8.16
N VAL A 51 -8.07 -7.11 -8.42
CA VAL A 51 -7.94 -8.12 -7.35
C VAL A 51 -6.62 -7.93 -6.62
N VAL A 52 -5.54 -7.67 -7.36
CA VAL A 52 -4.22 -7.41 -6.77
C VAL A 52 -4.25 -6.18 -5.88
N ILE A 53 -4.79 -5.06 -6.35
CA ILE A 53 -4.90 -3.82 -5.56
C ILE A 53 -5.71 -4.06 -4.29
N LEU A 54 -6.85 -4.75 -4.38
CA LEU A 54 -7.70 -5.02 -3.23
C LEU A 54 -7.01 -5.96 -2.24
N ALA A 55 -6.34 -7.00 -2.71
CA ALA A 55 -5.59 -7.92 -1.87
C ALA A 55 -4.45 -7.21 -1.12
N CYS A 56 -3.68 -6.36 -1.80
CA CYS A 56 -2.63 -5.55 -1.16
C CYS A 56 -3.21 -4.61 -0.10
N LEU A 57 -4.31 -3.91 -0.42
CA LEU A 57 -4.96 -3.00 0.51
C LEU A 57 -5.49 -3.73 1.76
N LEU A 58 -6.08 -4.90 1.59
CA LEU A 58 -6.54 -5.73 2.71
C LEU A 58 -5.38 -6.25 3.55
N ALA A 59 -4.29 -6.70 2.91
CA ALA A 59 -3.10 -7.16 3.60
C ALA A 59 -2.44 -6.03 4.41
N ASP A 60 -2.27 -4.84 3.83
CA ASP A 60 -1.73 -3.67 4.51
C ASP A 60 -2.62 -3.26 5.70
N THR A 61 -3.94 -3.22 5.49
CA THR A 61 -4.89 -2.90 6.56
C THR A 61 -4.80 -3.91 7.71
N ALA A 62 -4.76 -5.20 7.40
CA ALA A 62 -4.65 -6.25 8.41
C ALA A 62 -3.32 -6.14 9.18
N ALA A 63 -2.20 -5.94 8.50
CA ALA A 63 -0.88 -5.79 9.13
C ALA A 63 -0.84 -4.59 10.08
N VAL A 64 -1.38 -3.44 9.66
CA VAL A 64 -1.42 -2.21 10.48
C VAL A 64 -2.37 -2.37 11.67
N VAL A 65 -3.52 -3.03 11.50
CA VAL A 65 -4.45 -3.30 12.61
C VAL A 65 -3.81 -4.21 13.65
N VAL A 66 -3.12 -5.27 13.22
CA VAL A 66 -2.38 -6.14 14.15
C VAL A 66 -1.31 -5.35 14.91
N ALA A 67 -0.54 -4.52 14.21
CA ALA A 67 0.48 -3.68 14.83
C ALA A 67 -0.12 -2.59 15.75
N ALA A 68 -1.34 -2.13 15.51
CA ALA A 68 -2.03 -1.20 16.40
C ALA A 68 -2.42 -1.85 17.74
N VAL A 69 -2.73 -3.14 17.72
CA VAL A 69 -3.10 -3.90 18.94
C VAL A 69 -1.86 -4.41 19.68
N HIS A 70 -0.86 -4.88 18.95
CA HIS A 70 0.38 -5.42 19.49
C HIS A 70 1.56 -4.79 18.75
N PHE A 71 2.13 -3.74 19.33
CA PHE A 71 3.27 -3.05 18.75
C PHE A 71 4.58 -3.62 19.29
N ASP A 72 5.23 -4.46 18.49
CA ASP A 72 6.55 -5.03 18.76
C ASP A 72 7.44 -5.01 17.51
N LEU A 73 8.67 -5.49 17.62
CA LEU A 73 9.59 -5.55 16.48
C LEU A 73 9.06 -6.44 15.36
N MET A 74 8.42 -7.56 15.71
CA MET A 74 7.91 -8.50 14.72
C MET A 74 6.79 -7.88 13.89
N THR A 75 5.82 -7.23 14.55
CA THR A 75 4.72 -6.55 13.86
C THR A 75 5.21 -5.36 13.04
N ALA A 76 6.21 -4.62 13.51
CA ALA A 76 6.84 -3.54 12.76
C ALA A 76 7.53 -4.04 11.47
N VAL A 77 8.23 -5.17 11.55
CA VAL A 77 8.87 -5.84 10.40
C VAL A 77 7.80 -6.33 9.41
N ILE A 78 6.73 -6.96 9.90
CA ILE A 78 5.62 -7.43 9.06
C ILE A 78 4.96 -6.26 8.33
N VAL A 79 4.66 -5.16 9.03
CA VAL A 79 4.09 -3.95 8.39
C VAL A 79 5.04 -3.41 7.32
N GLY A 80 6.34 -3.31 7.62
CA GLY A 80 7.33 -2.87 6.63
C GLY A 80 7.34 -3.76 5.39
N LEU A 81 7.39 -5.07 5.57
CA LEU A 81 7.44 -6.05 4.49
C LEU A 81 6.18 -6.03 3.64
N VAL A 82 5.00 -6.03 4.27
CA VAL A 82 3.70 -6.01 3.57
C VAL A 82 3.52 -4.70 2.82
N ALA A 83 3.83 -3.55 3.44
CA ALA A 83 3.75 -2.25 2.79
C ALA A 83 4.70 -2.14 1.58
N GLY A 84 5.93 -2.66 1.69
CA GLY A 84 6.86 -2.70 0.56
C GLY A 84 6.35 -3.55 -0.59
N LEU A 85 5.84 -4.74 -0.30
CA LEU A 85 5.25 -5.65 -1.27
C LEU A 85 4.00 -5.04 -1.92
N GLY A 86 3.10 -4.47 -1.11
CA GLY A 86 1.89 -3.79 -1.57
C GLY A 86 2.18 -2.60 -2.47
N GLN A 87 3.21 -1.82 -2.15
CA GLN A 87 3.66 -0.69 -2.97
C GLN A 87 4.11 -1.15 -4.37
N ALA A 88 4.95 -2.19 -4.45
CA ALA A 88 5.44 -2.69 -5.73
C ALA A 88 4.31 -3.30 -6.58
N LEU A 89 3.49 -4.16 -5.99
CA LEU A 89 2.38 -4.81 -6.69
C LEU A 89 1.27 -3.81 -7.05
N GLY A 90 0.95 -2.87 -6.16
CA GLY A 90 -0.05 -1.83 -6.40
C GLY A 90 0.35 -0.91 -7.55
N LYS A 91 1.62 -0.48 -7.59
CA LYS A 91 2.15 0.31 -8.71
C LYS A 91 2.07 -0.47 -10.02
N LEU A 92 2.52 -1.72 -10.03
CA LEU A 92 2.48 -2.57 -11.22
C LEU A 92 1.04 -2.79 -11.73
N ALA A 93 0.08 -3.04 -10.82
CA ALA A 93 -1.31 -3.20 -11.18
C ALA A 93 -1.91 -1.91 -11.78
N LEU A 94 -1.54 -0.73 -11.23
CA LEU A 94 -1.96 0.56 -11.75
C LEU A 94 -1.38 0.80 -13.16
N ASP A 95 -0.10 0.51 -13.36
CA ASP A 95 0.58 0.65 -14.65
C ASP A 95 -0.06 -0.25 -15.71
N THR A 96 -0.43 -1.48 -15.34
CA THR A 96 -1.16 -2.41 -16.21
C THR A 96 -2.54 -1.84 -16.59
N LEU A 97 -3.29 -1.30 -15.64
CA LEU A 97 -4.59 -0.67 -15.92
C LEU A 97 -4.47 0.50 -16.89
N ILE A 98 -3.43 1.32 -16.76
CA ILE A 98 -3.18 2.45 -17.68
C ILE A 98 -2.87 1.92 -19.09
N GLN A 99 -2.04 0.87 -19.19
CA GLN A 99 -1.66 0.29 -20.48
C GLN A 99 -2.84 -0.36 -21.19
N ASP A 100 -3.69 -1.06 -20.46
CA ASP A 100 -4.80 -1.83 -21.06
C ASP A 100 -6.01 -0.98 -21.44
N HIS A 101 -6.24 0.14 -20.73
CA HIS A 101 -7.49 0.90 -20.88
C HIS A 101 -7.33 2.24 -21.63
N LEU A 102 -6.09 2.70 -21.85
CA LEU A 102 -5.84 4.00 -22.47
C LEU A 102 -5.21 3.87 -23.85
N ALA A 103 -5.68 4.71 -24.79
CA ALA A 103 -5.07 4.84 -26.10
C ALA A 103 -3.62 5.33 -26.00
N GLU A 104 -2.76 4.86 -26.90
CA GLU A 104 -1.32 5.15 -26.90
C GLU A 104 -1.01 6.66 -26.83
N ALA A 105 -1.79 7.47 -27.52
CA ALA A 105 -1.62 8.92 -27.57
C ALA A 105 -1.73 9.63 -26.19
N VAL A 106 -2.45 9.03 -25.20
CA VAL A 106 -2.68 9.63 -23.88
C VAL A 106 -1.95 8.88 -22.75
N ARG A 107 -1.33 7.73 -23.03
CA ARG A 107 -0.64 6.90 -22.02
C ARG A 107 0.44 7.67 -21.27
N THR A 108 1.32 8.38 -21.99
CA THR A 108 2.41 9.14 -21.37
C THR A 108 1.88 10.18 -20.38
N SER A 109 0.82 10.90 -20.74
CA SER A 109 0.17 11.88 -19.87
C SER A 109 -0.49 11.20 -18.65
N ALA A 110 -1.09 10.03 -18.82
CA ALA A 110 -1.69 9.27 -17.75
C ALA A 110 -0.65 8.76 -16.76
N PHE A 111 0.48 8.23 -17.25
CA PHE A 111 1.59 7.81 -16.39
C PHE A 111 2.17 8.99 -15.58
N ALA A 112 2.40 10.14 -16.21
CA ALA A 112 2.89 11.33 -15.52
C ALA A 112 1.93 11.79 -14.42
N ARG A 113 0.62 11.78 -14.67
CA ARG A 113 -0.40 12.15 -13.68
C ARG A 113 -0.48 11.14 -12.54
N SER A 114 -0.44 9.84 -12.84
CA SER A 114 -0.47 8.80 -11.80
C SER A 114 0.75 8.88 -10.91
N GLU A 115 1.93 9.10 -11.45
CA GLU A 115 3.16 9.28 -10.68
C GLU A 115 3.07 10.53 -9.79
N THR A 116 2.57 11.64 -10.32
CA THR A 116 2.36 12.87 -9.53
C THR A 116 1.41 12.63 -8.35
N VAL A 117 0.29 11.92 -8.57
CA VAL A 117 -0.66 11.59 -7.50
C VAL A 117 -0.02 10.69 -6.44
N LEU A 118 0.76 9.68 -6.85
CA LEU A 118 1.47 8.80 -5.93
C LEU A 118 2.49 9.59 -5.09
N GLN A 119 3.25 10.50 -5.70
CA GLN A 119 4.21 11.34 -4.99
C GLN A 119 3.52 12.31 -4.02
N LEU A 120 2.42 12.93 -4.44
CA LEU A 120 1.62 13.78 -3.56
C LEU A 120 1.06 13.00 -2.37
N ALA A 121 0.53 11.80 -2.59
CA ALA A 121 0.04 10.94 -1.52
C ALA A 121 1.16 10.59 -0.52
N TRP A 122 2.37 10.31 -1.03
CA TRP A 122 3.53 10.03 -0.21
C TRP A 122 3.97 11.23 0.64
N VAL A 123 4.01 12.43 0.03
CA VAL A 123 4.33 13.70 0.74
C VAL A 123 3.27 14.00 1.80
N LEU A 124 1.99 13.89 1.46
CA LEU A 124 0.89 14.11 2.41
C LEU A 124 0.95 13.11 3.57
N GLY A 125 1.24 11.83 3.30
CA GLY A 125 1.46 10.83 4.33
C GLY A 125 2.66 11.17 5.24
N GLY A 126 3.73 11.73 4.67
CA GLY A 126 4.88 12.22 5.42
C GLY A 126 4.54 13.41 6.33
N ILE A 127 3.80 14.39 5.83
CA ILE A 127 3.32 15.54 6.61
C ILE A 127 2.41 15.06 7.75
N PHE A 128 1.47 14.16 7.45
CA PHE A 128 0.59 13.59 8.46
C PHE A 128 1.38 12.88 9.57
N ALA A 129 2.42 12.13 9.19
CA ALA A 129 3.31 11.45 10.12
C ALA A 129 4.09 12.41 11.04
N CYS A 130 4.34 13.65 10.61
CA CYS A 130 5.01 14.67 11.42
C CYS A 130 4.06 15.41 12.37
N ILE A 131 2.77 15.46 12.06
CA ILE A 131 1.75 16.16 12.85
C ILE A 131 1.23 15.27 13.99
N ILE A 132 1.14 13.95 13.76
CA ILE A 132 0.67 13.01 14.77
C ILE A 132 1.69 12.93 15.90
N PRO A 133 1.24 12.96 17.18
CA PRO A 133 2.13 12.72 18.32
C PRO A 133 2.94 11.44 18.15
N THR A 134 4.21 11.47 18.54
CA THR A 134 5.12 10.33 18.46
C THR A 134 4.85 9.27 19.54
N ASP A 135 3.59 8.91 19.70
CA ASP A 135 3.13 7.81 20.53
C ASP A 135 2.76 6.64 19.62
N ALA A 136 3.35 5.46 19.91
CA ALA A 136 3.14 4.26 19.09
C ALA A 136 1.66 3.90 18.99
N THR A 137 0.95 3.99 20.11
CA THR A 137 -0.45 3.64 20.20
C THR A 137 -1.30 4.60 19.37
N ILE A 138 -1.16 5.90 19.60
CA ILE A 138 -1.95 6.92 18.88
C ILE A 138 -1.69 6.87 17.38
N GLY A 139 -0.42 6.81 16.98
CA GLY A 139 -0.06 6.80 15.57
C GLY A 139 -0.50 5.55 14.82
N MET A 140 -0.36 4.38 15.44
CA MET A 140 -0.80 3.12 14.82
C MET A 140 -2.32 3.00 14.74
N TYR A 141 -3.05 3.46 15.79
CA TYR A 141 -4.51 3.53 15.72
C TYR A 141 -4.99 4.54 14.68
N ALA A 142 -4.38 5.71 14.57
CA ALA A 142 -4.72 6.69 13.53
C ALA A 142 -4.50 6.11 12.13
N ALA A 143 -3.37 5.44 11.88
CA ALA A 143 -3.10 4.77 10.62
C ALA A 143 -4.11 3.64 10.33
N ALA A 144 -4.45 2.83 11.34
CA ALA A 144 -5.45 1.78 11.23
C ALA A 144 -6.83 2.34 10.86
N VAL A 145 -7.28 3.41 11.51
CA VAL A 145 -8.58 4.06 11.22
C VAL A 145 -8.61 4.60 9.78
N VAL A 146 -7.55 5.26 9.33
CA VAL A 146 -7.46 5.79 7.96
C VAL A 146 -7.52 4.64 6.95
N LEU A 147 -6.73 3.57 7.15
CA LEU A 147 -6.71 2.42 6.26
C LEU A 147 -8.04 1.65 6.26
N LEU A 148 -8.64 1.42 7.43
CA LEU A 148 -9.95 0.77 7.54
C LEU A 148 -11.04 1.56 6.82
N THR A 149 -11.07 2.88 7.02
CA THR A 149 -12.04 3.77 6.36
C THR A 149 -11.86 3.71 4.84
N TRP A 150 -10.62 3.82 4.38
CA TRP A 150 -10.31 3.76 2.95
C TRP A 150 -10.66 2.40 2.35
N THR A 151 -10.30 1.32 3.03
CA THR A 151 -10.62 -0.06 2.61
C THR A 151 -12.13 -0.26 2.55
N ALA A 152 -12.87 0.18 3.56
CA ALA A 152 -14.34 0.10 3.57
C ALA A 152 -14.97 0.87 2.40
N LEU A 153 -14.47 2.09 2.10
CA LEU A 153 -14.93 2.86 0.95
C LEU A 153 -14.66 2.15 -0.39
N VAL A 154 -13.45 1.60 -0.56
CA VAL A 154 -13.09 0.87 -1.79
C VAL A 154 -13.92 -0.39 -1.96
N VAL A 155 -14.13 -1.15 -0.88
CA VAL A 155 -14.95 -2.37 -0.91
C VAL A 155 -16.42 -2.03 -1.18
N ALA A 156 -16.98 -1.02 -0.52
CA ALA A 156 -18.36 -0.57 -0.75
C ALA A 156 -18.57 -0.09 -2.20
N TRP A 157 -17.59 0.65 -2.72
CA TRP A 157 -17.61 1.12 -4.11
C TRP A 157 -17.54 -0.03 -5.13
N ASN A 158 -16.74 -1.05 -4.85
CA ASN A 158 -16.67 -2.26 -5.68
C ASN A 158 -17.94 -3.11 -5.57
N ALA A 159 -18.53 -3.26 -4.38
CA ALA A 159 -19.76 -4.01 -4.17
C ALA A 159 -20.97 -3.35 -4.86
N GLY A 160 -21.05 -2.01 -4.83
CA GLY A 160 -22.11 -1.27 -5.53
C GLY A 160 -22.02 -1.29 -7.07
N ARG A 161 -20.86 -1.65 -7.60
CA ARG A 161 -20.62 -1.93 -9.03
C ARG A 161 -20.64 -3.43 -9.30
N GLY A 162 -21.68 -4.16 -8.91
CA GLY A 162 -21.86 -5.56 -9.27
C GLY A 162 -21.53 -5.81 -10.74
N PRO A 163 -21.10 -7.03 -11.14
CA PRO A 163 -20.67 -7.32 -12.48
C PRO A 163 -21.82 -7.00 -13.46
N ARG A 164 -21.80 -5.83 -14.04
CA ARG A 164 -22.49 -5.61 -15.30
C ARG A 164 -21.68 -6.44 -16.29
N LEU A 165 -22.03 -7.72 -16.36
CA LEU A 165 -21.66 -8.58 -17.47
C LEU A 165 -22.20 -7.85 -18.70
N THR A 166 -21.30 -7.11 -19.30
CA THR A 166 -21.55 -6.36 -20.51
C THR A 166 -22.00 -7.35 -21.57
N SER A 167 -23.22 -7.19 -22.00
CA SER A 167 -23.73 -7.66 -23.28
C SER A 167 -23.04 -6.94 -24.48
N TRP A 168 -21.72 -6.77 -24.37
CA TRP A 168 -20.87 -6.30 -25.47
C TRP A 168 -20.36 -7.53 -26.22
N GLY A 169 -21.09 -7.94 -27.24
CA GLY A 169 -20.57 -8.97 -28.13
C GLY A 169 -21.63 -9.82 -28.84
N ARG A 170 -22.76 -9.24 -29.19
CA ARG A 170 -23.57 -9.80 -30.29
C ARG A 170 -23.87 -8.69 -31.27
N GLY A 171 -22.87 -8.35 -32.10
CA GLY A 171 -23.12 -7.68 -33.35
C GLY A 171 -23.88 -8.64 -34.28
N PRO A 172 -24.82 -8.16 -35.10
CA PRO A 172 -25.56 -9.00 -36.02
C PRO A 172 -24.60 -9.63 -37.03
N ARG A 173 -24.64 -10.96 -37.12
CA ARG A 173 -24.05 -11.69 -38.22
C ARG A 173 -25.02 -11.53 -39.39
N THR A 174 -24.64 -10.73 -40.35
CA THR A 174 -25.17 -10.78 -41.72
C THR A 174 -24.02 -11.13 -42.64
#